data_76cf12558132ec957d6135512f746309
#
_entry.id   76cf12558132ec957d6135512f746309
#
_cell.length_a   1.000
_cell.length_b   1.000
_cell.length_c   1.000
_cell.angle_alpha   90.00
_cell.angle_beta   90.00
_cell.angle_gamma   90.00
#
_symmetry.space_group_name_H-M   'P 1'
#
loop_
_entity.id
_entity.type
_entity.pdbx_description
1 polymer ?
#
loop_
_entity_poly.entity_id
_entity_poly.type
_entity_poly.pdbx_seq_one_letter_code
_entity_poly.pdbx_strand_id
1 'polypeptide(L)'
;MTKTMRGHLLAAVILLTGAAAGYAQQPHAPVTQPAPSFTQPQPFAWWKSEQFKKELGLTADQSARIDKIWETTRPELRQEWDELQKLEEKLSRLIQNDADEAVLARQIDRVETARANTNKTRSLMLVQMVKTLTPDQRSRFKALNDRFQQDLQHRPPADPRKPRDH
;
A
#
# COMPACT_ATOMS: atom_id res chain seq x y z
N MET A 1 -45.25 -34.57 -41.37
CA MET A 1 -45.01 -33.84 -42.61
C MET A 1 -43.61 -33.26 -42.55
N THR A 2 -42.82 -33.80 -43.40
CA THR A 2 -41.42 -33.56 -43.67
C THR A 2 -41.17 -32.19 -44.28
N LYS A 3 -40.08 -31.49 -43.87
CA LYS A 3 -39.28 -30.73 -44.84
C LYS A 3 -37.87 -30.47 -44.32
N THR A 4 -36.97 -31.29 -44.77
CA THR A 4 -35.54 -31.09 -44.87
C THR A 4 -35.22 -29.93 -45.82
N MET A 5 -34.33 -29.01 -45.40
CA MET A 5 -33.61 -28.18 -46.35
C MET A 5 -32.12 -28.17 -46.05
N ARG A 6 -31.41 -28.84 -46.94
CA ARG A 6 -29.97 -28.79 -47.16
C ARG A 6 -29.61 -27.46 -47.81
N GLY A 7 -28.54 -26.86 -47.43
CA GLY A 7 -27.98 -25.65 -48.08
C GLY A 7 -26.52 -25.45 -47.73
N HIS A 8 -25.70 -26.03 -48.52
CA HIS A 8 -24.42 -25.64 -49.13
C HIS A 8 -23.34 -24.94 -48.28
N LEU A 9 -22.27 -25.71 -48.07
CA LEU A 9 -20.90 -25.30 -47.87
C LEU A 9 -20.41 -24.38 -49.01
N LEU A 10 -19.84 -23.24 -48.64
CA LEU A 10 -18.88 -22.52 -49.46
C LEU A 10 -17.65 -22.24 -48.62
N ALA A 11 -16.60 -23.01 -48.88
CA ALA A 11 -15.26 -22.79 -48.39
C ALA A 11 -14.63 -21.61 -49.12
N ALA A 12 -14.37 -20.51 -48.45
CA ALA A 12 -13.51 -19.45 -48.94
C ALA A 12 -12.13 -19.61 -48.29
N VAL A 13 -11.22 -20.16 -49.06
CA VAL A 13 -9.78 -20.19 -48.77
C VAL A 13 -9.23 -18.80 -49.02
N ILE A 14 -8.93 -18.02 -47.99
CA ILE A 14 -8.17 -16.78 -48.09
C ILE A 14 -6.70 -17.12 -47.82
N LEU A 15 -5.92 -17.16 -48.87
CA LEU A 15 -4.46 -17.16 -48.84
C LEU A 15 -3.99 -15.77 -48.37
N LEU A 16 -3.62 -15.63 -47.07
CA LEU A 16 -2.89 -14.49 -46.56
C LEU A 16 -1.38 -14.76 -46.70
N THR A 17 -0.81 -14.15 -47.75
CA THR A 17 0.63 -14.03 -47.93
C THR A 17 1.23 -13.22 -46.80
N GLY A 18 2.11 -13.86 -46.01
CA GLY A 18 2.80 -13.24 -44.90
C GLY A 18 3.77 -12.17 -45.35
N ALA A 19 3.57 -10.96 -44.87
CA ALA A 19 4.63 -9.97 -44.72
C ALA A 19 5.22 -10.13 -43.32
N ALA A 20 6.37 -10.77 -43.20
CA ALA A 20 7.16 -10.81 -41.97
C ALA A 20 7.72 -9.39 -41.73
N ALA A 21 6.96 -8.57 -41.01
CA ALA A 21 7.48 -7.37 -40.43
C ALA A 21 8.41 -7.78 -39.26
N GLY A 22 9.73 -7.69 -39.49
CA GLY A 22 10.72 -7.90 -38.46
C GLY A 22 10.50 -6.89 -37.32
N TYR A 23 10.00 -7.37 -36.20
CA TYR A 23 10.07 -6.63 -34.95
C TYR A 23 11.55 -6.61 -34.54
N ALA A 24 12.23 -5.50 -34.87
CA ALA A 24 13.52 -5.20 -34.30
C ALA A 24 13.34 -5.13 -32.77
N GLN A 25 13.83 -6.14 -32.08
CA GLN A 25 13.98 -6.13 -30.64
C GLN A 25 14.90 -4.97 -30.30
N GLN A 26 14.34 -3.87 -29.82
CA GLN A 26 15.12 -2.81 -29.22
C GLN A 26 15.81 -3.43 -27.98
N PRO A 27 17.12 -3.28 -27.84
CA PRO A 27 17.81 -3.71 -26.63
C PRO A 27 17.23 -2.89 -25.48
N HIS A 28 16.46 -3.56 -24.59
CA HIS A 28 16.05 -2.98 -23.35
C HIS A 28 17.32 -2.66 -22.55
N ALA A 29 17.69 -1.39 -22.52
CA ALA A 29 18.65 -0.94 -21.52
C ALA A 29 18.15 -1.38 -20.15
N PRO A 30 19.01 -1.92 -19.26
CA PRO A 30 18.60 -2.28 -17.92
C PRO A 30 18.06 -1.02 -17.24
N VAL A 31 16.74 -0.96 -17.13
CA VAL A 31 16.08 0.09 -16.33
C VAL A 31 16.40 -0.25 -14.89
N THR A 32 17.50 0.32 -14.41
CA THR A 32 17.82 0.33 -12.98
C THR A 32 16.81 1.28 -12.31
N GLN A 33 15.54 0.85 -12.27
CA GLN A 33 14.61 1.49 -11.36
C GLN A 33 15.07 1.10 -9.96
N PRO A 34 15.43 2.08 -9.10
CA PRO A 34 15.63 1.78 -7.70
C PRO A 34 14.33 1.13 -7.23
N ALA A 35 14.46 -0.03 -6.58
CA ALA A 35 13.32 -0.71 -5.98
C ALA A 35 12.49 0.34 -5.23
N PRO A 36 11.15 0.34 -5.36
CA PRO A 36 10.33 1.31 -4.67
C PRO A 36 10.70 1.23 -3.20
N SER A 37 11.37 2.26 -2.73
CA SER A 37 11.64 2.43 -1.30
C SER A 37 10.27 2.56 -0.67
N PHE A 38 9.78 1.49 -0.05
CA PHE A 38 8.61 1.53 0.81
C PHE A 38 8.99 2.39 2.02
N THR A 39 9.05 3.71 1.78
CA THR A 39 9.18 4.68 2.85
C THR A 39 8.01 4.42 3.76
N GLN A 40 8.30 4.01 5.00
CA GLN A 40 7.28 3.88 6.04
C GLN A 40 6.36 5.08 5.94
N PRO A 41 5.04 4.92 5.73
CA PRO A 41 4.16 6.01 6.01
C PRO A 41 4.33 6.30 7.50
N GLN A 42 5.10 7.35 7.80
CA GLN A 42 5.21 7.85 9.17
C GLN A 42 3.78 8.01 9.65
N PRO A 43 3.39 7.34 10.73
CA PRO A 43 2.04 7.49 11.23
C PRO A 43 1.83 8.98 11.45
N PHE A 44 0.88 9.54 10.74
CA PHE A 44 0.55 10.97 10.91
C PHE A 44 0.26 11.22 12.38
N ALA A 45 1.17 11.95 13.02
CA ALA A 45 1.09 12.26 14.45
C ALA A 45 0.03 13.37 14.66
N TRP A 46 -1.24 13.06 14.34
CA TRP A 46 -2.37 13.98 14.38
C TRP A 46 -2.48 14.73 15.73
N TRP A 47 -2.18 14.06 16.81
CA TRP A 47 -2.21 14.65 18.16
C TRP A 47 -1.09 15.68 18.42
N LYS A 48 -0.07 15.73 17.56
CA LYS A 48 1.00 16.74 17.58
C LYS A 48 0.71 17.91 16.66
N SER A 49 -0.23 17.77 15.73
CA SER A 49 -0.65 18.83 14.82
C SER A 49 -1.47 19.90 15.57
N GLU A 50 -1.03 21.13 15.49
CA GLU A 50 -1.74 22.25 16.12
C GLU A 50 -3.16 22.42 15.56
N GLN A 51 -3.34 22.15 14.28
CA GLN A 51 -4.67 22.13 13.67
C GLN A 51 -5.59 21.10 14.34
N PHE A 52 -5.14 19.85 14.45
CA PHE A 52 -5.94 18.77 15.08
C PHE A 52 -6.19 19.06 16.56
N LYS A 53 -5.19 19.53 17.30
CA LYS A 53 -5.36 19.93 18.71
C LYS A 53 -6.45 20.97 18.87
N LYS A 54 -6.42 22.01 18.03
CA LYS A 54 -7.39 23.10 18.07
C LYS A 54 -8.80 22.64 17.66
N GLU A 55 -8.91 21.92 16.54
CA GLU A 55 -10.22 21.49 16.01
C GLU A 55 -10.89 20.41 16.91
N LEU A 56 -10.10 19.58 17.57
CA LEU A 56 -10.61 18.59 18.53
C LEU A 56 -10.83 19.18 19.92
N GLY A 57 -10.19 20.31 20.25
CA GLY A 57 -10.16 20.84 21.61
C GLY A 57 -9.44 19.89 22.56
N LEU A 58 -8.27 19.35 22.17
CA LEU A 58 -7.50 18.44 23.00
C LEU A 58 -6.96 19.16 24.23
N THR A 59 -7.16 18.57 25.41
CA THR A 59 -6.52 19.05 26.63
C THR A 59 -5.06 18.61 26.68
N ALA A 60 -4.25 19.29 27.49
CA ALA A 60 -2.86 18.92 27.73
C ALA A 60 -2.73 17.48 28.26
N ASP A 61 -3.63 17.08 29.16
CA ASP A 61 -3.66 15.72 29.73
C ASP A 61 -4.00 14.66 28.68
N GLN A 62 -4.93 14.95 27.76
CA GLN A 62 -5.25 14.04 26.66
C GLN A 62 -4.04 13.89 25.73
N SER A 63 -3.41 14.99 25.36
CA SER A 63 -2.21 14.97 24.51
C SER A 63 -1.09 14.16 25.15
N ALA A 64 -0.82 14.36 26.45
CA ALA A 64 0.19 13.61 27.19
C ALA A 64 -0.11 12.10 27.26
N ARG A 65 -1.38 11.73 27.47
CA ARG A 65 -1.80 10.31 27.44
C ARG A 65 -1.61 9.67 26.07
N ILE A 66 -1.95 10.38 25.01
CA ILE A 66 -1.76 9.91 23.63
C ILE A 66 -0.27 9.77 23.32
N ASP A 67 0.56 10.75 23.72
CA ASP A 67 2.02 10.64 23.58
C ASP A 67 2.57 9.42 24.31
N LYS A 68 2.10 9.14 25.52
CA LYS A 68 2.52 7.96 26.29
C LYS A 68 2.16 6.66 25.57
N ILE A 69 0.95 6.54 25.00
CA ILE A 69 0.54 5.38 24.21
C ILE A 69 1.50 5.18 23.01
N TRP A 70 1.80 6.26 22.28
CA TRP A 70 2.75 6.24 21.18
C TRP A 70 4.13 5.76 21.60
N GLU A 71 4.72 6.41 22.61
CA GLU A 71 6.08 6.11 23.07
C GLU A 71 6.21 4.66 23.60
N THR A 72 5.13 4.13 24.18
CA THR A 72 5.10 2.73 24.67
C THR A 72 5.00 1.74 23.53
N THR A 73 4.22 2.05 22.46
CA THR A 73 3.97 1.10 21.36
C THR A 73 5.03 1.22 20.23
N ARG A 74 5.66 2.39 20.09
CA ARG A 74 6.61 2.67 19.00
C ARG A 74 7.77 1.66 18.88
N PRO A 75 8.40 1.19 19.96
CA PRO A 75 9.49 0.21 19.87
C PRO A 75 9.03 -1.12 19.26
N GLU A 76 7.86 -1.63 19.66
CA GLU A 76 7.25 -2.85 19.12
C GLU A 76 6.93 -2.69 17.64
N LEU A 77 6.25 -1.61 17.26
CA LEU A 77 5.96 -1.30 15.86
C LEU A 77 7.23 -1.23 15.00
N ARG A 78 8.31 -0.67 15.54
CA ARG A 78 9.57 -0.58 14.82
C ARG A 78 10.17 -1.97 14.61
N GLN A 79 10.18 -2.81 15.63
CA GLN A 79 10.67 -4.18 15.53
C GLN A 79 9.88 -5.01 14.52
N GLU A 80 8.55 -4.96 14.58
CA GLU A 80 7.66 -5.65 13.63
C GLU A 80 7.88 -5.16 12.19
N TRP A 81 8.08 -3.87 12.00
CA TRP A 81 8.36 -3.28 10.70
C TRP A 81 9.72 -3.73 10.15
N ASP A 82 10.77 -3.70 10.96
CA ASP A 82 12.11 -4.14 10.57
C ASP A 82 12.09 -5.64 10.18
N GLU A 83 11.28 -6.46 10.87
CA GLU A 83 11.09 -7.86 10.51
C GLU A 83 10.33 -8.01 9.20
N LEU A 84 9.25 -7.28 9.00
CA LEU A 84 8.50 -7.27 7.73
C LEU A 84 9.40 -6.92 6.55
N GLN A 85 10.21 -5.87 6.67
CA GLN A 85 11.17 -5.48 5.63
C GLN A 85 12.15 -6.61 5.27
N LYS A 86 12.75 -7.26 6.27
CA LYS A 86 13.65 -8.41 6.04
C LYS A 86 12.97 -9.55 5.29
N LEU A 87 11.70 -9.84 5.62
CA LEU A 87 10.93 -10.89 4.97
C LEU A 87 10.57 -10.51 3.53
N GLU A 88 10.21 -9.25 3.26
CA GLU A 88 9.95 -8.73 1.91
C GLU A 88 11.21 -8.71 1.04
N GLU A 89 12.35 -8.31 1.58
CA GLU A 89 13.64 -8.39 0.89
C GLU A 89 14.02 -9.84 0.55
N LYS A 90 13.77 -10.76 1.49
CA LYS A 90 14.00 -12.20 1.22
C LYS A 90 13.08 -12.71 0.12
N LEU A 91 11.79 -12.34 0.13
CA LEU A 91 10.86 -12.69 -0.94
C LEU A 91 11.33 -12.16 -2.29
N SER A 92 11.76 -10.91 -2.35
CA SER A 92 12.31 -10.29 -3.56
C SER A 92 13.51 -11.07 -4.11
N ARG A 93 14.46 -11.45 -3.25
CA ARG A 93 15.60 -12.28 -3.65
C ARG A 93 15.20 -13.67 -4.16
N LEU A 94 14.22 -14.32 -3.53
CA LEU A 94 13.72 -15.60 -3.97
C LEU A 94 13.07 -15.53 -5.36
N ILE A 95 12.31 -14.47 -5.63
CA ILE A 95 11.71 -14.22 -6.95
C ILE A 95 12.81 -13.99 -8.01
N GLN A 96 13.81 -13.16 -7.71
CA GLN A 96 14.91 -12.87 -8.63
C GLN A 96 15.76 -14.12 -8.97
N ASN A 97 15.83 -15.07 -8.06
CA ASN A 97 16.59 -16.32 -8.23
C ASN A 97 15.74 -17.48 -8.75
N ASP A 98 14.54 -17.20 -9.25
CA ASP A 98 13.62 -18.20 -9.82
C ASP A 98 13.39 -19.40 -8.89
N ALA A 99 13.15 -19.10 -7.60
CA ALA A 99 12.96 -20.11 -6.57
C ALA A 99 11.67 -20.91 -6.82
N ASP A 100 11.67 -22.17 -6.38
CA ASP A 100 10.52 -23.07 -6.45
C ASP A 100 9.25 -22.45 -5.85
N GLU A 101 8.10 -22.68 -6.48
CA GLU A 101 6.79 -22.12 -6.11
C GLU A 101 6.43 -22.43 -4.64
N ALA A 102 6.71 -23.64 -4.16
CA ALA A 102 6.45 -24.02 -2.77
C ALA A 102 7.33 -23.24 -1.77
N VAL A 103 8.53 -22.83 -2.18
CA VAL A 103 9.41 -21.96 -1.38
C VAL A 103 8.86 -20.54 -1.36
N LEU A 104 8.42 -20.05 -2.51
CA LEU A 104 7.80 -18.72 -2.64
C LEU A 104 6.53 -18.64 -1.81
N ALA A 105 5.63 -19.63 -1.91
CA ALA A 105 4.39 -19.68 -1.14
C ALA A 105 4.64 -19.57 0.37
N ARG A 106 5.56 -20.37 0.91
CA ARG A 106 5.94 -20.30 2.33
C ARG A 106 6.52 -18.94 2.74
N GLN A 107 7.27 -18.29 1.86
CA GLN A 107 7.82 -16.97 2.17
C GLN A 107 6.73 -15.88 2.11
N ILE A 108 5.79 -15.98 1.17
CA ILE A 108 4.61 -15.10 1.10
C ILE A 108 3.80 -15.22 2.39
N ASP A 109 3.51 -16.41 2.88
CA ASP A 109 2.78 -16.61 4.14
C ASP A 109 3.46 -15.90 5.32
N ARG A 110 4.79 -15.94 5.38
CA ARG A 110 5.56 -15.22 6.42
C ARG A 110 5.44 -13.71 6.29
N VAL A 111 5.54 -13.20 5.08
CA VAL A 111 5.37 -11.75 4.80
C VAL A 111 3.98 -11.29 5.21
N GLU A 112 2.93 -12.02 4.80
CA GLU A 112 1.55 -11.64 5.14
C GLU A 112 1.28 -11.73 6.64
N THR A 113 1.83 -12.74 7.32
CA THR A 113 1.73 -12.86 8.78
C THR A 113 2.38 -11.67 9.48
N ALA A 114 3.59 -11.29 9.08
CA ALA A 114 4.29 -10.13 9.64
C ALA A 114 3.53 -8.82 9.37
N ARG A 115 3.00 -8.66 8.15
CA ARG A 115 2.17 -7.50 7.77
C ARG A 115 0.90 -7.41 8.59
N ALA A 116 0.23 -8.53 8.81
CA ALA A 116 -0.97 -8.60 9.65
C ALA A 116 -0.67 -8.22 11.11
N ASN A 117 0.45 -8.66 11.67
CA ASN A 117 0.86 -8.31 13.03
C ASN A 117 1.13 -6.81 13.16
N THR A 118 1.94 -6.23 12.27
CA THR A 118 2.23 -4.79 12.25
C THR A 118 0.94 -3.94 12.14
N ASN A 119 0.02 -4.35 11.26
CA ASN A 119 -1.27 -3.69 11.12
C ASN A 119 -2.14 -3.81 12.38
N LYS A 120 -2.13 -4.95 13.05
CA LYS A 120 -2.85 -5.19 14.31
C LYS A 120 -2.33 -4.29 15.42
N THR A 121 -1.02 -4.28 15.64
CA THR A 121 -0.37 -3.44 16.66
C THR A 121 -0.68 -1.95 16.43
N ARG A 122 -0.54 -1.49 15.19
CA ARG A 122 -0.91 -0.12 14.79
C ARG A 122 -2.38 0.20 15.06
N SER A 123 -3.28 -0.71 14.70
CA SER A 123 -4.73 -0.51 14.88
C SER A 123 -5.11 -0.46 16.36
N LEU A 124 -4.54 -1.34 17.19
CA LEU A 124 -4.75 -1.34 18.64
C LEU A 124 -4.25 -0.06 19.28
N MET A 125 -3.05 0.41 18.89
CA MET A 125 -2.51 1.70 19.33
C MET A 125 -3.48 2.85 19.01
N LEU A 126 -3.98 2.93 17.76
CA LEU A 126 -4.94 3.95 17.35
C LEU A 126 -6.24 3.88 18.17
N VAL A 127 -6.77 2.68 18.39
CA VAL A 127 -7.96 2.48 19.24
C VAL A 127 -7.72 3.00 20.65
N GLN A 128 -6.56 2.72 21.25
CA GLN A 128 -6.20 3.24 22.58
C GLN A 128 -6.14 4.76 22.59
N MET A 129 -5.51 5.38 21.59
CA MET A 129 -5.44 6.83 21.46
C MET A 129 -6.84 7.45 21.32
N VAL A 130 -7.70 6.89 20.45
CA VAL A 130 -9.06 7.40 20.25
C VAL A 130 -9.94 7.22 21.49
N LYS A 131 -9.71 6.18 22.30
CA LYS A 131 -10.41 6.00 23.60
C LYS A 131 -10.11 7.10 24.61
N THR A 132 -9.02 7.86 24.47
CA THR A 132 -8.74 9.01 25.35
C THR A 132 -9.62 10.21 25.04
N LEU A 133 -10.28 10.22 23.87
CA LEU A 133 -11.14 11.30 23.41
C LEU A 133 -12.56 11.15 23.99
N THR A 134 -13.23 12.28 24.22
CA THR A 134 -14.67 12.30 24.56
C THR A 134 -15.51 11.85 23.35
N PRO A 135 -16.80 11.49 23.52
CA PRO A 135 -17.68 11.15 22.42
C PRO A 135 -17.73 12.24 21.33
N ASP A 136 -17.86 13.51 21.73
CA ASP A 136 -17.88 14.64 20.79
C ASP A 136 -16.57 14.82 20.03
N GLN A 137 -15.44 14.68 20.74
CA GLN A 137 -14.12 14.72 20.12
C GLN A 137 -13.93 13.57 19.12
N ARG A 138 -14.44 12.37 19.42
CA ARG A 138 -14.38 11.23 18.49
C ARG A 138 -15.15 11.49 17.20
N SER A 139 -16.33 12.11 17.30
CA SER A 139 -17.12 12.49 16.11
C SER A 139 -16.37 13.51 15.24
N ARG A 140 -15.76 14.53 15.87
CA ARG A 140 -14.92 15.50 15.17
C ARG A 140 -13.66 14.87 14.58
N PHE A 141 -13.01 13.97 15.32
CA PHE A 141 -11.83 13.23 14.84
C PHE A 141 -12.14 12.44 13.57
N LYS A 142 -13.28 11.75 13.54
CA LYS A 142 -13.71 11.02 12.34
C LYS A 142 -13.84 11.98 11.14
N ALA A 143 -14.54 13.09 11.29
CA ALA A 143 -14.73 14.06 10.20
C ALA A 143 -13.41 14.68 9.72
N LEU A 144 -12.48 14.96 10.65
CA LEU A 144 -11.14 15.47 10.33
C LEU A 144 -10.31 14.43 9.57
N ASN A 145 -10.32 13.20 10.05
CA ASN A 145 -9.57 12.11 9.42
C ASN A 145 -10.11 11.82 8.01
N ASP A 146 -11.43 11.82 7.82
CA ASP A 146 -12.06 11.60 6.51
C ASP A 146 -11.64 12.71 5.53
N ARG A 147 -11.64 14.00 5.94
CA ARG A 147 -11.15 15.11 5.13
C ARG A 147 -9.68 14.95 4.77
N PHE A 148 -8.84 14.62 5.76
CA PHE A 148 -7.41 14.41 5.55
C PHE A 148 -7.13 13.28 4.55
N GLN A 149 -7.87 12.16 4.63
CA GLN A 149 -7.75 11.06 3.68
C GLN A 149 -8.17 11.47 2.27
N GLN A 150 -9.25 12.26 2.14
CA GLN A 150 -9.68 12.81 0.85
C GLN A 150 -8.61 13.73 0.23
N ASP A 151 -8.02 14.60 1.03
CA ASP A 151 -6.95 15.50 0.59
C ASP A 151 -5.71 14.74 0.10
N LEU A 152 -5.36 13.64 0.79
CA LEU A 152 -4.26 12.75 0.36
C LEU A 152 -4.56 12.06 -0.97
N GLN A 153 -5.80 11.62 -1.19
CA GLN A 153 -6.21 10.96 -2.44
C GLN A 153 -6.25 11.92 -3.63
N HIS A 154 -6.57 13.20 -3.38
CA HIS A 154 -6.66 14.25 -4.42
C HIS A 154 -5.34 15.02 -4.60
N ARG A 155 -4.33 14.71 -3.81
CA ARG A 155 -3.02 15.35 -3.93
C ARG A 155 -2.35 14.92 -5.24
N PRO A 156 -2.04 15.85 -6.16
CA PRO A 156 -1.31 15.50 -7.37
C PRO A 156 0.04 14.88 -7.01
N PRO A 157 0.56 13.94 -7.84
CA PRO A 157 1.89 13.39 -7.63
C PRO A 157 2.90 14.53 -7.44
N ALA A 158 3.79 14.38 -6.45
CA ALA A 158 4.83 15.38 -6.22
C ALA A 158 5.67 15.52 -7.50
N ASP A 159 5.78 16.74 -8.03
CA ASP A 159 6.66 17.02 -9.16
C ASP A 159 8.11 16.73 -8.72
N PRO A 160 8.80 15.74 -9.32
CA PRO A 160 10.15 15.38 -8.92
C PRO A 160 11.18 16.50 -9.16
N ARG A 161 10.77 17.57 -9.87
CA ARG A 161 11.62 18.73 -10.20
C ARG A 161 11.48 19.88 -9.21
N LYS A 162 10.54 19.80 -8.25
CA LYS A 162 10.35 20.86 -7.26
C LYS A 162 11.13 20.53 -5.97
N PRO A 163 12.09 21.38 -5.53
CA PRO A 163 12.76 21.18 -4.23
C PRO A 163 11.70 21.13 -3.12
N ARG A 164 11.88 20.22 -2.16
CA ARG A 164 11.06 20.21 -0.95
C ARG A 164 11.56 21.33 -0.04
N ASP A 165 10.75 22.37 0.09
CA ASP A 165 10.99 23.39 1.11
C ASP A 165 10.83 22.72 2.48
N HIS A 166 11.92 22.67 3.24
CA HIS A 166 12.03 22.17 4.62
C HIS A 166 11.77 23.30 5.61
#